data_f5a3c0d35b906795b73721b8f4b81a6b
#
_entry.id   f5a3c0d35b906795b73721b8f4b81a6b
#
_cell.length_a   1.000
_cell.length_b   1.000
_cell.length_c   1.000
_cell.angle_alpha   90.00
_cell.angle_beta   90.00
_cell.angle_gamma   90.00
#
_symmetry.space_group_name_H-M   'P 1'
#
loop_
_entity.id
_entity.type
_entity.pdbx_description
1 polymer ?
#
loop_
_entity_poly.entity_id
_entity_poly.type
_entity_poly.pdbx_seq_one_letter_code
_entity_poly.pdbx_strand_id
1 'polypeptide(L)'
;MEFSVHICEYNRSNADYETIYRPEGSGDYLFLLFKTPMKVYDRTAFFIAQENACLFYTPDHEQHYQAVQKFRNSYVHFWCGENLGETYGIPQNTVFYPQNTEAIDELIRLLQREYIVKDPYAVEYEEALVRQMMITASRGMRLYKKAAEEPAGLYQEFQELRLKMLSHYEKDWTTEKLCQMANMEKSQFYSYYKQFFSSTPHSDLIEVRL
;
A
#
# COMPACT_ATOMS: atom_id res chain seq x y z
N MET A 1 22.97 8.87 -5.71
CA MET A 1 21.81 7.94 -5.72
C MET A 1 21.35 7.83 -7.17
N GLU A 2 21.51 6.67 -7.74
CA GLU A 2 21.15 6.33 -9.10
C GLU A 2 20.04 5.29 -9.08
N PHE A 3 19.01 5.47 -9.91
CA PHE A 3 17.90 4.53 -10.05
C PHE A 3 17.91 3.92 -11.45
N SER A 4 17.65 2.63 -11.56
CA SER A 4 17.48 1.94 -12.83
C SER A 4 16.14 1.24 -12.85
N VAL A 5 15.23 1.67 -13.72
CA VAL A 5 13.90 1.05 -13.86
C VAL A 5 14.02 -0.21 -14.72
N HIS A 6 13.53 -1.34 -14.18
CA HIS A 6 13.56 -2.62 -14.88
C HIS A 6 12.24 -2.89 -15.60
N ILE A 7 11.12 -2.63 -14.93
CA ILE A 7 9.78 -2.75 -15.49
C ILE A 7 8.80 -1.90 -14.67
N CYS A 8 7.87 -1.25 -15.35
CA CYS A 8 6.75 -0.58 -14.68
C CYS A 8 5.47 -0.78 -15.47
N GLU A 9 4.38 -0.93 -14.75
CA GLU A 9 3.04 -1.00 -15.35
C GLU A 9 2.04 -0.20 -14.52
N TYR A 10 1.34 0.67 -15.19
CA TYR A 10 0.23 1.42 -14.66
C TYR A 10 -1.08 0.65 -14.84
N ASN A 11 -1.84 0.52 -13.78
CA ASN A 11 -3.18 -0.06 -13.79
C ASN A 11 -3.25 -1.45 -14.44
N ARG A 12 -2.26 -2.29 -14.16
CA ARG A 12 -2.15 -3.66 -14.64
C ARG A 12 -3.31 -4.50 -14.12
N SER A 13 -3.91 -5.26 -15.02
CA SER A 13 -4.92 -6.27 -14.71
C SER A 13 -4.36 -7.66 -14.97
N ASN A 14 -4.46 -8.53 -14.00
CA ASN A 14 -4.15 -9.95 -14.14
C ASN A 14 -5.45 -10.79 -14.03
N ALA A 15 -5.32 -12.11 -14.01
CA ALA A 15 -6.46 -13.00 -13.81
C ALA A 15 -7.09 -12.77 -12.41
N ASP A 16 -8.41 -12.96 -12.32
CA ASP A 16 -9.11 -12.89 -11.04
C ASP A 16 -8.54 -13.97 -10.09
N TYR A 17 -8.42 -13.63 -8.80
CA TYR A 17 -7.82 -14.48 -7.76
C TYR A 17 -6.36 -14.88 -7.97
N GLU A 18 -5.66 -14.28 -8.93
CA GLU A 18 -4.26 -14.61 -9.19
C GLU A 18 -3.38 -14.34 -7.96
N THR A 19 -2.41 -15.22 -7.77
CA THR A 19 -1.41 -15.14 -6.71
C THR A 19 -0.05 -14.85 -7.29
N ILE A 20 0.64 -13.86 -6.74
CA ILE A 20 2.06 -13.62 -6.98
C ILE A 20 2.82 -14.20 -5.80
N TYR A 21 3.72 -15.13 -6.07
CA TYR A 21 4.60 -15.73 -5.08
C TYR A 21 6.03 -15.82 -5.58
N ARG A 22 6.93 -15.09 -4.91
CA ARG A 22 8.36 -15.08 -5.17
C ARG A 22 9.09 -15.25 -3.83
N PRO A 23 9.48 -16.47 -3.47
CA PRO A 23 10.05 -16.77 -2.15
C PRO A 23 11.39 -16.05 -1.89
N GLU A 24 12.19 -15.83 -2.94
CA GLU A 24 13.50 -15.18 -2.86
C GLU A 24 13.45 -13.68 -3.25
N GLY A 25 12.25 -13.08 -3.31
CA GLY A 25 12.08 -11.72 -3.81
C GLY A 25 12.19 -11.61 -5.34
N SER A 26 12.42 -10.41 -5.85
CA SER A 26 12.58 -10.11 -7.28
C SER A 26 14.01 -9.73 -7.68
N GLY A 27 14.93 -9.60 -6.72
CA GLY A 27 16.29 -9.14 -6.95
C GLY A 27 16.42 -7.62 -7.13
N ASP A 28 15.31 -6.91 -7.04
CA ASP A 28 15.22 -5.46 -7.15
C ASP A 28 14.14 -4.92 -6.18
N TYR A 29 14.09 -3.60 -6.02
CA TYR A 29 13.01 -2.97 -5.27
C TYR A 29 11.71 -3.03 -6.06
N LEU A 30 10.61 -3.39 -5.40
CA LEU A 30 9.27 -3.37 -5.97
C LEU A 30 8.37 -2.42 -5.18
N PHE A 31 7.92 -1.36 -5.83
CA PHE A 31 6.88 -0.49 -5.30
C PHE A 31 5.54 -0.85 -5.94
N LEU A 32 4.57 -1.20 -5.10
CA LEU A 32 3.19 -1.56 -5.47
C LEU A 32 2.20 -0.51 -4.96
N LEU A 33 1.23 -0.18 -5.80
CA LEU A 33 0.01 0.52 -5.42
C LEU A 33 -1.18 -0.36 -5.81
N PHE A 34 -1.91 -0.87 -4.84
CA PHE A 34 -3.07 -1.73 -5.05
C PHE A 34 -4.29 -0.90 -5.47
N LYS A 35 -4.92 -1.29 -6.58
CA LYS A 35 -6.16 -0.71 -7.12
C LYS A 35 -7.40 -1.50 -6.74
N THR A 36 -7.20 -2.68 -6.21
CA THR A 36 -8.24 -3.58 -5.71
C THR A 36 -7.72 -4.26 -4.45
N PRO A 37 -8.59 -4.74 -3.57
CA PRO A 37 -8.16 -5.42 -2.35
C PRO A 37 -7.28 -6.64 -2.63
N MET A 38 -6.19 -6.77 -1.87
CA MET A 38 -5.21 -7.85 -1.98
C MET A 38 -5.01 -8.54 -0.63
N LYS A 39 -4.98 -9.87 -0.62
CA LYS A 39 -4.42 -10.63 0.50
C LYS A 39 -2.91 -10.52 0.43
N VAL A 40 -2.30 -9.99 1.45
CA VAL A 40 -0.84 -9.93 1.59
C VAL A 40 -0.45 -10.91 2.68
N TYR A 41 0.45 -11.83 2.37
CA TYR A 41 0.86 -12.90 3.28
C TYR A 41 2.15 -12.49 4.00
N ASP A 42 2.20 -12.81 5.29
CA ASP A 42 3.39 -12.75 6.11
C ASP A 42 3.58 -14.13 6.76
N ARG A 43 4.45 -14.94 6.17
CA ARG A 43 4.80 -16.31 6.58
C ARG A 43 3.58 -17.20 6.87
N THR A 44 2.94 -17.05 8.04
CA THR A 44 1.88 -17.93 8.52
C THR A 44 0.49 -17.30 8.53
N ALA A 45 0.40 -16.01 8.27
CA ALA A 45 -0.83 -15.25 8.31
C ALA A 45 -1.00 -14.42 7.02
N PHE A 46 -2.20 -13.96 6.76
CA PHE A 46 -2.46 -12.95 5.73
C PHE A 46 -3.36 -11.84 6.30
N PHE A 47 -3.28 -10.69 5.70
CA PHE A 47 -4.21 -9.60 5.92
C PHE A 47 -4.70 -9.04 4.58
N ILE A 48 -5.83 -8.36 4.59
CA ILE A 48 -6.40 -7.77 3.38
C ILE A 48 -5.97 -6.29 3.30
N ALA A 49 -5.05 -6.00 2.38
CA ALA A 49 -4.74 -4.63 1.99
C ALA A 49 -5.87 -4.10 1.12
N GLN A 50 -6.43 -2.95 1.49
CA GLN A 50 -7.52 -2.32 0.74
C GLN A 50 -7.00 -1.55 -0.48
N GLU A 51 -7.90 -1.10 -1.32
CA GLU A 51 -7.60 -0.15 -2.40
C GLU A 51 -6.78 1.05 -1.88
N ASN A 52 -5.85 1.54 -2.68
CA ASN A 52 -4.91 2.59 -2.33
C ASN A 52 -3.86 2.22 -1.27
N ALA A 53 -3.76 0.97 -0.87
CA ALA A 53 -2.62 0.49 -0.11
C ALA A 53 -1.37 0.48 -0.99
N CYS A 54 -0.25 0.86 -0.39
CA CYS A 54 1.08 0.71 -0.98
C CYS A 54 1.85 -0.40 -0.26
N LEU A 55 2.75 -1.04 -1.00
CA LEU A 55 3.67 -2.02 -0.46
C LEU A 55 5.04 -1.84 -1.15
N PHE A 56 6.09 -1.72 -0.36
CA PHE A 56 7.44 -1.49 -0.86
C PHE A 56 8.35 -2.63 -0.44
N TYR A 57 8.58 -3.56 -1.37
CA TYR A 57 9.45 -4.70 -1.16
C TYR A 57 10.91 -4.38 -1.42
N THR A 58 11.78 -4.89 -0.53
CA THR A 58 13.22 -4.95 -0.73
C THR A 58 13.61 -6.12 -1.65
N PRO A 59 14.80 -6.07 -2.30
CA PRO A 59 15.18 -7.03 -3.35
C PRO A 59 15.02 -8.51 -2.97
N ASP A 60 15.46 -8.89 -1.78
CA ASP A 60 15.54 -10.29 -1.33
C ASP A 60 14.39 -10.70 -0.41
N HIS A 61 13.36 -9.86 -0.28
CA HIS A 61 12.23 -10.17 0.58
C HIS A 61 11.17 -10.98 -0.14
N GLU A 62 10.66 -12.03 0.52
CA GLU A 62 9.54 -12.83 0.00
C GLU A 62 8.38 -11.94 -0.42
N GLN A 63 7.91 -12.13 -1.65
CA GLN A 63 6.74 -11.43 -2.18
C GLN A 63 5.59 -12.42 -2.31
N HIS A 64 4.58 -12.27 -1.46
CA HIS A 64 3.41 -13.13 -1.48
C HIS A 64 2.14 -12.32 -1.31
N TYR A 65 1.40 -12.14 -2.41
CA TYR A 65 0.10 -11.46 -2.41
C TYR A 65 -0.85 -12.04 -3.44
N GLN A 66 -2.14 -12.01 -3.15
CA GLN A 66 -3.20 -12.59 -3.95
C GLN A 66 -4.37 -11.61 -4.07
N ALA A 67 -4.98 -11.50 -5.24
CA ALA A 67 -6.23 -10.76 -5.37
C ALA A 67 -7.34 -11.39 -4.53
N VAL A 68 -8.10 -10.56 -3.82
CA VAL A 68 -9.32 -11.03 -3.12
C VAL A 68 -10.35 -11.49 -4.13
N GLN A 69 -10.49 -10.75 -5.24
CA GLN A 69 -11.30 -11.09 -6.39
C GLN A 69 -10.59 -10.60 -7.66
N LYS A 70 -10.74 -9.33 -8.01
CA LYS A 70 -10.09 -8.73 -9.18
C LYS A 70 -8.66 -8.34 -8.87
N PHE A 71 -7.74 -8.63 -9.77
CA PHE A 71 -6.35 -8.25 -9.65
C PHE A 71 -6.09 -6.97 -10.44
N ARG A 72 -5.91 -5.84 -9.75
CA ARG A 72 -5.48 -4.58 -10.36
C ARG A 72 -4.49 -3.86 -9.46
N ASN A 73 -3.36 -3.48 -10.03
CA ASN A 73 -2.33 -2.71 -9.35
C ASN A 73 -1.55 -1.82 -10.34
N SER A 74 -0.85 -0.84 -9.81
CA SER A 74 0.23 -0.15 -10.50
C SER A 74 1.53 -0.51 -9.80
N TYR A 75 2.63 -0.71 -10.54
CA TYR A 75 3.88 -1.12 -9.92
C TYR A 75 5.11 -0.64 -10.69
N VAL A 76 6.21 -0.57 -9.98
CA VAL A 76 7.53 -0.27 -10.52
C VAL A 76 8.56 -1.20 -9.87
N HIS A 77 9.28 -1.95 -10.71
CA HIS A 77 10.50 -2.64 -10.35
C HIS A 77 11.69 -1.76 -10.71
N PHE A 78 12.56 -1.51 -9.78
CA PHE A 78 13.75 -0.69 -10.01
C PHE A 78 14.88 -1.08 -9.07
N TRP A 79 16.10 -0.81 -9.48
CA TRP A 79 17.29 -1.03 -8.68
C TRP A 79 17.85 0.29 -8.14
N CYS A 80 18.41 0.24 -6.94
CA CYS A 80 19.17 1.31 -6.31
C CYS A 80 20.15 0.69 -5.30
N GLY A 81 21.39 1.20 -5.27
CA GLY A 81 22.42 0.71 -4.35
C GLY A 81 22.30 1.21 -2.90
N GLU A 82 21.25 1.95 -2.55
CA GLU A 82 21.05 2.54 -1.23
C GLU A 82 19.83 1.96 -0.52
N ASN A 83 19.81 2.04 0.81
CA ASN A 83 18.62 1.67 1.60
C ASN A 83 17.55 2.78 1.51
N LEU A 84 16.63 2.60 0.60
CA LEU A 84 15.59 3.59 0.31
C LEU A 84 14.58 3.76 1.45
N GLY A 85 14.32 2.71 2.23
CA GLY A 85 13.43 2.79 3.39
C GLY A 85 13.96 3.76 4.43
N GLU A 86 15.26 3.71 4.72
CA GLU A 86 15.92 4.65 5.64
C GLU A 86 15.98 6.05 5.05
N THR A 87 16.40 6.18 3.78
CA THR A 87 16.57 7.48 3.11
C THR A 87 15.26 8.27 3.03
N TYR A 88 14.15 7.61 2.71
CA TYR A 88 12.86 8.27 2.54
C TYR A 88 11.90 8.09 3.73
N GLY A 89 12.25 7.25 4.70
CA GLY A 89 11.39 6.94 5.85
C GLY A 89 10.09 6.25 5.44
N ILE A 90 10.14 5.38 4.42
CA ILE A 90 9.02 4.61 3.91
C ILE A 90 9.08 3.20 4.51
N PRO A 91 7.96 2.65 5.02
CA PRO A 91 7.90 1.27 5.49
C PRO A 91 8.32 0.29 4.38
N GLN A 92 9.22 -0.63 4.71
CA GLN A 92 9.65 -1.70 3.82
C GLN A 92 8.95 -3.01 4.20
N ASN A 93 8.61 -3.82 3.21
CA ASN A 93 8.05 -5.16 3.36
C ASN A 93 6.74 -5.21 4.17
N THR A 94 6.09 -4.07 4.32
CA THR A 94 4.86 -3.88 5.09
C THR A 94 3.90 -2.97 4.33
N VAL A 95 2.62 -3.29 4.39
CA VAL A 95 1.58 -2.46 3.78
C VAL A 95 1.45 -1.14 4.51
N PHE A 96 1.32 -0.06 3.74
CA PHE A 96 1.11 1.28 4.26
C PHE A 96 0.15 2.09 3.37
N TYR A 97 -0.40 3.17 3.91
CA TYR A 97 -1.42 4.00 3.26
C TYR A 97 -0.97 5.47 3.24
N PRO A 98 -0.27 5.93 2.21
CA PRO A 98 0.04 7.36 2.07
C PRO A 98 -1.22 8.12 1.64
N GLN A 99 -1.36 9.39 2.07
CA GLN A 99 -2.56 10.19 1.77
C GLN A 99 -2.68 10.67 0.31
N ASN A 100 -1.64 10.56 -0.47
CA ASN A 100 -1.55 11.12 -1.82
C ASN A 100 -1.33 10.06 -2.90
N THR A 101 -2.06 8.96 -2.80
CA THR A 101 -1.94 7.79 -3.70
C THR A 101 -2.24 8.12 -5.16
N GLU A 102 -3.13 9.07 -5.43
CA GLU A 102 -3.41 9.55 -6.80
C GLU A 102 -2.18 10.16 -7.47
N ALA A 103 -1.39 10.95 -6.72
CA ALA A 103 -0.15 11.52 -7.23
C ALA A 103 0.92 10.45 -7.47
N ILE A 104 1.00 9.41 -6.61
CA ILE A 104 1.88 8.27 -6.80
C ILE A 104 1.50 7.50 -8.06
N ASP A 105 0.21 7.24 -8.25
CA ASP A 105 -0.31 6.51 -9.40
C ASP A 105 -0.03 7.25 -10.73
N GLU A 106 -0.19 8.57 -10.72
CA GLU A 106 0.13 9.39 -11.88
C GLU A 106 1.64 9.33 -12.22
N LEU A 107 2.52 9.31 -11.22
CA LEU A 107 3.96 9.15 -11.43
C LEU A 107 4.29 7.77 -12.03
N ILE A 108 3.62 6.70 -11.60
CA ILE A 108 3.78 5.38 -12.20
C ILE A 108 3.28 5.38 -13.66
N ARG A 109 2.19 6.08 -13.95
CA ARG A 109 1.69 6.25 -15.32
C ARG A 109 2.70 6.98 -16.22
N LEU A 110 3.33 8.03 -15.72
CA LEU A 110 4.39 8.74 -16.44
C LEU A 110 5.62 7.84 -16.64
N LEU A 111 6.05 7.10 -15.61
CA LEU A 111 7.15 6.13 -15.71
C LEU A 111 6.91 5.09 -16.79
N GLN A 112 5.71 4.49 -16.85
CA GLN A 112 5.37 3.53 -17.91
C GLN A 112 5.48 4.15 -19.31
N ARG A 113 5.04 5.40 -19.44
CA ARG A 113 5.15 6.11 -20.72
C ARG A 113 6.61 6.27 -21.14
N GLU A 114 7.48 6.73 -20.27
CA GLU A 114 8.90 6.92 -20.56
C GLU A 114 9.60 5.58 -20.85
N TYR A 115 9.28 4.56 -20.06
CA TYR A 115 9.79 3.19 -20.26
C TYR A 115 9.45 2.61 -21.65
N ILE A 116 8.32 3.02 -22.24
CA ILE A 116 7.90 2.60 -23.58
C ILE A 116 8.55 3.45 -24.66
N VAL A 117 8.63 4.78 -24.46
CA VAL A 117 9.11 5.74 -25.49
C VAL A 117 10.61 5.60 -25.74
N LYS A 118 11.42 5.41 -24.71
CA LYS A 118 12.89 5.18 -24.78
C LYS A 118 13.65 6.20 -25.64
N ASP A 119 13.36 7.47 -25.43
CA ASP A 119 14.14 8.53 -26.08
C ASP A 119 15.53 8.69 -25.41
N PRO A 120 16.44 9.53 -25.92
CA PRO A 120 17.77 9.73 -25.34
C PRO A 120 17.80 10.22 -23.88
N TYR A 121 16.70 10.79 -23.39
CA TYR A 121 16.56 11.30 -22.02
C TYR A 121 15.72 10.38 -21.11
N ALA A 122 15.20 9.26 -21.64
CA ALA A 122 14.29 8.39 -20.91
C ALA A 122 14.87 7.92 -19.57
N VAL A 123 16.14 7.48 -19.55
CA VAL A 123 16.79 6.98 -18.33
C VAL A 123 16.89 8.07 -17.26
N GLU A 124 17.31 9.27 -17.65
CA GLU A 124 17.41 10.42 -16.73
C GLU A 124 16.02 10.83 -16.20
N TYR A 125 15.01 10.79 -17.05
CA TYR A 125 13.66 11.15 -16.68
C TYR A 125 12.99 10.06 -15.82
N GLU A 126 13.20 8.79 -16.11
CA GLU A 126 12.79 7.66 -15.26
C GLU A 126 13.37 7.79 -13.85
N GLU A 127 14.67 8.10 -13.74
CA GLU A 127 15.32 8.33 -12.44
C GLU A 127 14.67 9.49 -11.68
N ALA A 128 14.39 10.60 -12.34
CA ALA A 128 13.72 11.74 -11.74
C ALA A 128 12.30 11.39 -11.25
N LEU A 129 11.54 10.61 -12.03
CA LEU A 129 10.19 10.16 -11.69
C LEU A 129 10.18 9.18 -10.51
N VAL A 130 11.11 8.20 -10.46
CA VAL A 130 11.26 7.30 -9.31
C VAL A 130 11.57 8.10 -8.05
N ARG A 131 12.52 9.03 -8.13
CA ARG A 131 12.87 9.91 -7.01
C ARG A 131 11.66 10.73 -6.54
N GLN A 132 10.91 11.30 -7.47
CA GLN A 132 9.70 12.05 -7.15
C GLN A 132 8.63 11.16 -6.52
N MET A 133 8.45 9.93 -6.99
CA MET A 133 7.52 8.94 -6.42
C MET A 133 7.88 8.61 -4.97
N MET A 134 9.16 8.34 -4.67
CA MET A 134 9.64 8.07 -3.32
C MET A 134 9.43 9.27 -2.37
N ILE A 135 9.76 10.48 -2.82
CA ILE A 135 9.49 11.72 -2.06
C ILE A 135 8.00 11.91 -1.81
N THR A 136 7.17 11.66 -2.83
CA THR A 136 5.71 11.80 -2.74
C THR A 136 5.13 10.82 -1.72
N ALA A 137 5.52 9.56 -1.76
CA ALA A 137 5.13 8.55 -0.77
C ALA A 137 5.58 8.94 0.64
N SER A 138 6.83 9.36 0.82
CA SER A 138 7.38 9.84 2.10
C SER A 138 6.57 11.02 2.68
N ARG A 139 6.25 12.00 1.83
CA ARG A 139 5.43 13.16 2.25
C ARG A 139 4.02 12.75 2.62
N GLY A 140 3.40 11.84 1.88
CA GLY A 140 2.09 11.28 2.19
C GLY A 140 2.05 10.60 3.56
N MET A 141 3.12 9.91 3.94
CA MET A 141 3.27 9.31 5.27
C MET A 141 3.47 10.34 6.38
N ARG A 142 4.20 11.43 6.12
CA ARG A 142 4.42 12.52 7.10
C ARG A 142 3.17 13.36 7.33
N LEU A 143 2.41 13.67 6.29
CA LEU A 143 1.11 14.33 6.39
C LEU A 143 0.16 13.48 7.22
N TYR A 144 0.22 12.18 7.02
CA TYR A 144 -0.51 11.21 7.82
C TYR A 144 -0.12 11.27 9.30
N LYS A 145 1.17 11.24 9.64
CA LYS A 145 1.67 11.36 11.03
C LYS A 145 1.29 12.70 11.66
N LYS A 146 1.28 13.79 10.91
CA LYS A 146 0.91 15.12 11.40
C LYS A 146 -0.60 15.28 11.62
N ALA A 147 -1.43 14.62 10.80
CA ALA A 147 -2.86 14.51 11.05
C ALA A 147 -3.18 13.57 12.21
N ALA A 148 -2.25 12.66 12.54
CA ALA A 148 -2.28 11.72 13.67
C ALA A 148 -1.50 12.23 14.90
N GLU A 149 -1.23 13.54 15.05
CA GLU A 149 -0.75 14.17 16.31
C GLU A 149 -1.82 14.20 17.43
N GLU A 150 -2.84 13.43 17.28
CA GLU A 150 -3.63 12.82 18.36
C GLU A 150 -2.85 11.59 18.89
N PRO A 151 -3.10 11.09 20.13
CA PRO A 151 -2.14 10.33 20.96
C PRO A 151 -1.31 9.32 20.16
N ALA A 152 0.01 9.38 20.36
CA ALA A 152 0.97 8.52 19.65
C ALA A 152 0.55 7.05 19.72
N GLY A 153 0.24 6.44 18.55
CA GLY A 153 -0.21 5.05 18.46
C GLY A 153 -1.67 4.85 18.01
N LEU A 154 -2.53 5.85 18.14
CA LEU A 154 -3.97 5.70 17.86
C LEU A 154 -4.26 5.20 16.43
N TYR A 155 -3.56 5.71 15.45
CA TYR A 155 -3.70 5.22 14.08
C TYR A 155 -3.27 3.77 13.92
N GLN A 156 -2.15 3.40 14.54
CA GLN A 156 -1.68 2.02 14.50
C GLN A 156 -2.69 1.09 15.16
N GLU A 157 -3.28 1.48 16.28
CA GLU A 157 -4.37 0.73 16.93
C GLU A 157 -5.58 0.55 16.00
N PHE A 158 -5.96 1.61 15.27
CA PHE A 158 -7.04 1.55 14.29
C PHE A 158 -6.68 0.69 13.07
N GLN A 159 -5.45 0.72 12.61
CA GLN A 159 -4.97 -0.18 11.56
C GLN A 159 -5.04 -1.65 12.00
N GLU A 160 -4.51 -1.97 13.17
CA GLU A 160 -4.56 -3.33 13.72
C GLU A 160 -5.99 -3.81 13.92
N LEU A 161 -6.87 -2.94 14.42
CA LEU A 161 -8.29 -3.22 14.58
C LEU A 161 -8.96 -3.52 13.23
N ARG A 162 -8.71 -2.66 12.24
CA ARG A 162 -9.23 -2.83 10.88
C ARG A 162 -8.72 -4.12 10.25
N LEU A 163 -7.42 -4.39 10.32
CA LEU A 163 -6.81 -5.61 9.82
C LEU A 163 -7.44 -6.85 10.47
N LYS A 164 -7.62 -6.85 11.80
CA LYS A 164 -8.26 -7.93 12.53
C LYS A 164 -9.71 -8.14 12.10
N MET A 165 -10.46 -7.06 11.90
CA MET A 165 -11.84 -7.11 11.42
C MET A 165 -11.93 -7.72 10.02
N LEU A 166 -11.09 -7.26 9.10
CA LEU A 166 -11.11 -7.68 7.70
C LEU A 166 -10.52 -9.09 7.49
N SER A 167 -9.52 -9.47 8.30
CA SER A 167 -8.95 -10.83 8.25
C SER A 167 -9.90 -11.90 8.82
N HIS A 168 -10.92 -11.48 9.57
CA HIS A 168 -11.92 -12.38 10.15
C HIS A 168 -13.33 -11.88 9.81
N TYR A 169 -13.55 -11.52 8.57
CA TYR A 169 -14.79 -10.94 8.06
C TYR A 169 -16.02 -11.85 8.26
N GLU A 170 -15.81 -13.16 8.44
CA GLU A 170 -16.83 -14.15 8.73
C GLU A 170 -17.44 -14.02 10.14
N LYS A 171 -16.75 -13.33 11.06
CA LYS A 171 -17.22 -13.12 12.43
C LYS A 171 -18.26 -12.01 12.50
N ASP A 172 -19.06 -12.03 13.57
CA ASP A 172 -19.97 -10.95 13.86
C ASP A 172 -19.24 -9.74 14.48
N TRP A 173 -19.08 -8.70 13.67
CA TRP A 173 -18.46 -7.43 14.01
C TRP A 173 -19.52 -6.38 14.23
N THR A 174 -19.92 -6.16 15.50
CA THR A 174 -20.83 -5.07 15.87
C THR A 174 -20.06 -3.78 16.13
N THR A 175 -20.73 -2.64 15.96
CA THR A 175 -20.15 -1.32 16.29
C THR A 175 -19.70 -1.26 17.74
N GLU A 176 -20.49 -1.80 18.65
CA GLU A 176 -20.20 -1.81 20.09
C GLU A 176 -18.91 -2.56 20.39
N LYS A 177 -18.71 -3.70 19.74
CA LYS A 177 -17.50 -4.52 19.88
C LYS A 177 -16.25 -3.80 19.37
N LEU A 178 -16.36 -3.10 18.22
CA LEU A 178 -15.27 -2.31 17.67
C LEU A 178 -14.94 -1.10 18.57
N CYS A 179 -15.94 -0.42 19.09
CA CYS A 179 -15.76 0.70 20.02
C CYS A 179 -15.11 0.23 21.34
N GLN A 180 -15.51 -0.92 21.87
CA GLN A 180 -14.87 -1.52 23.05
C GLN A 180 -13.41 -1.84 22.81
N MET A 181 -13.08 -2.42 21.65
CA MET A 181 -11.69 -2.74 21.30
C MET A 181 -10.82 -1.52 21.14
N ALA A 182 -11.38 -0.42 20.61
CA ALA A 182 -10.69 0.87 20.49
C ALA A 182 -10.74 1.70 21.79
N ASN A 183 -11.44 1.23 22.82
CA ASN A 183 -11.68 1.96 24.08
C ASN A 183 -12.23 3.38 23.85
N MET A 184 -13.22 3.51 22.96
CA MET A 184 -13.78 4.80 22.52
C MET A 184 -15.29 4.80 22.45
N GLU A 185 -15.86 6.00 22.61
CA GLU A 185 -17.27 6.27 22.33
C GLU A 185 -17.55 6.19 20.82
N LYS A 186 -18.77 5.77 20.48
CA LYS A 186 -19.20 5.53 19.09
C LYS A 186 -18.94 6.71 18.15
N SER A 187 -19.26 7.92 18.55
CA SER A 187 -19.08 9.13 17.72
C SER A 187 -17.61 9.40 17.42
N GLN A 188 -16.76 9.26 18.42
CA GLN A 188 -15.31 9.43 18.33
C GLN A 188 -14.68 8.34 17.46
N PHE A 189 -15.07 7.08 17.68
CA PHE A 189 -14.62 5.94 16.89
C PHE A 189 -14.90 6.12 15.38
N TYR A 190 -16.14 6.48 15.03
CA TYR A 190 -16.51 6.71 13.63
C TYR A 190 -15.80 7.91 13.01
N SER A 191 -15.58 8.98 13.79
CA SER A 191 -14.83 10.15 13.34
C SER A 191 -13.41 9.76 12.96
N TYR A 192 -12.70 9.06 13.84
CA TYR A 192 -11.33 8.60 13.57
C TYR A 192 -11.27 7.56 12.45
N TYR A 193 -12.20 6.61 12.44
CA TYR A 193 -12.23 5.59 11.39
C TYR A 193 -12.39 6.23 10.00
N LYS A 194 -13.31 7.16 9.86
CA LYS A 194 -13.54 7.92 8.63
C LYS A 194 -12.33 8.80 8.26
N GLN A 195 -11.73 9.44 9.25
CA GLN A 195 -10.52 10.25 9.07
C GLN A 195 -9.34 9.41 8.57
N PHE A 196 -9.15 8.22 9.15
CA PHE A 196 -8.01 7.36 8.84
C PHE A 196 -8.17 6.57 7.55
N PHE A 197 -9.38 6.13 7.22
CA PHE A 197 -9.61 5.18 6.13
C PHE A 197 -10.57 5.71 5.06
N SER A 198 -11.09 6.92 5.20
CA SER A 198 -12.09 7.51 4.28
C SER A 198 -13.32 6.60 4.04
N SER A 199 -13.56 5.66 4.96
CA SER A 199 -14.59 4.63 4.91
C SER A 199 -15.27 4.45 6.27
N THR A 200 -16.18 3.48 6.36
CA THR A 200 -16.78 3.04 7.63
C THR A 200 -16.54 1.55 7.84
N PRO A 201 -16.48 1.04 9.09
CA PRO A 201 -16.32 -0.40 9.34
C PRO A 201 -17.35 -1.26 8.63
N HIS A 202 -18.59 -0.76 8.55
CA HIS A 202 -19.68 -1.47 7.88
C HIS A 202 -19.47 -1.55 6.36
N SER A 203 -19.06 -0.43 5.73
CA SER A 203 -18.73 -0.42 4.30
C SER A 203 -17.60 -1.37 3.97
N ASP A 204 -16.53 -1.33 4.77
CA ASP A 204 -15.38 -2.22 4.59
C ASP A 204 -15.76 -3.71 4.72
N LEU A 205 -16.63 -4.06 5.69
CA LEU A 205 -17.11 -5.44 5.85
C LEU A 205 -18.01 -5.90 4.72
N ILE A 206 -18.87 -5.03 4.18
CA ILE A 206 -19.69 -5.35 3.01
C ILE A 206 -18.79 -5.67 1.82
N GLU A 207 -17.80 -4.82 1.58
CA GLU A 207 -16.90 -4.94 0.43
C GLU A 207 -16.09 -6.25 0.42
N VAL A 208 -15.71 -6.74 1.59
CA VAL A 208 -14.95 -7.99 1.73
C VAL A 208 -15.85 -9.23 1.71
N ARG A 209 -17.15 -9.09 2.06
CA ARG A 209 -18.12 -10.20 2.08
C ARG A 209 -18.80 -10.46 0.74
N LEU A 210 -18.69 -9.52 -0.22
CA LEU A 210 -19.23 -9.64 -1.59
C LEU A 210 -18.23 -10.28 -2.53
#